data_603344532c9adf944b4dee26345d5339
#
_entry.id   603344532c9adf944b4dee26345d5339
#
_cell.length_a   1.000
_cell.length_b   1.000
_cell.length_c   1.000
_cell.angle_alpha   90.00
_cell.angle_beta   90.00
_cell.angle_gamma   90.00
#
_symmetry.space_group_name_H-M   'P 1'
#
loop_
_entity.id
_entity.type
_entity.pdbx_description
1 polymer ?
#
loop_
_entity_poly.entity_id
_entity_poly.type
_entity_poly.pdbx_seq_one_letter_code
_entity_poly.pdbx_strand_id
1 'polypeptide(L)' 'MGTLDTPSSWADPIVLASIERAFDATWPVIRAHEAGANKARMAELSMALSHKLIELASEGITDPQELRRLALEAFPAYSG' A
#
# COMPACT_ATOMS: atom_id res chain seq x y z
N MET A 1 14.17 0.74 -28.40
CA MET A 1 14.23 0.85 -28.02
C MET A 1 13.93 0.76 -27.13
N GLY A 2 13.81 0.67 -26.78
CA GLY A 2 13.70 0.62 -26.08
C GLY A 2 13.56 0.92 -25.18
N THR A 3 13.73 1.38 -24.94
CA THR A 3 13.76 1.73 -24.14
C THR A 3 13.15 1.90 -23.34
N LEU A 4 12.82 2.02 -23.30
CA LEU A 4 12.29 2.37 -22.62
C LEU A 4 11.97 1.92 -21.59
N ASP A 5 12.23 1.60 -21.19
CA ASP A 5 12.03 1.05 -20.38
C ASP A 5 12.07 1.26 -19.22
N THR A 6 12.03 1.87 -18.80
CA THR A 6 12.08 2.19 -17.75
C THR A 6 11.37 1.80 -16.87
N PRO A 7 11.35 1.51 -16.24
CA PRO A 7 10.67 0.93 -15.46
C PRO A 7 10.52 1.35 -14.20
N SER A 8 9.62 1.89 -13.90
CA SER A 8 9.20 2.01 -12.63
C SER A 8 8.61 0.70 -12.31
N SER A 9 9.14 -0.05 -11.39
CA SER A 9 8.60 -1.36 -11.10
C SER A 9 7.20 -1.28 -10.58
N TRP A 10 6.83 -0.19 -9.91
CA TRP A 10 5.46 -0.06 -9.43
C TRP A 10 4.44 0.08 -10.57
N ALA A 11 4.89 0.39 -11.79
CA ALA A 11 4.01 0.48 -12.94
C ALA A 11 3.82 -0.85 -13.65
N ASP A 12 4.56 -1.87 -13.26
CA ASP A 12 4.42 -3.21 -13.82
C ASP A 12 3.05 -3.77 -13.43
N PRO A 13 2.28 -4.33 -14.39
CA PRO A 13 0.95 -4.85 -14.04
C PRO A 13 0.95 -5.88 -12.92
N ILE A 14 1.99 -6.70 -12.84
CA ILE A 14 2.08 -7.68 -11.76
C ILE A 14 2.29 -6.97 -10.42
N VAL A 15 3.13 -5.96 -10.41
CA VAL A 15 3.38 -5.19 -9.19
C VAL A 15 2.15 -4.41 -8.79
N LEU A 16 1.45 -3.83 -9.75
CA LEU A 16 0.21 -3.12 -9.45
C LEU A 16 -0.83 -4.05 -8.84
N ALA A 17 -0.92 -5.28 -9.36
CA ALA A 17 -1.85 -6.25 -8.79
C ALA A 17 -1.46 -6.59 -7.36
N SER A 18 -0.17 -6.69 -7.07
CA SER A 18 0.30 -6.95 -5.71
C SER A 18 -0.05 -5.80 -4.78
N ILE A 19 0.12 -4.56 -5.26
CA ILE A 19 -0.23 -3.39 -4.47
C ILE A 19 -1.73 -3.38 -4.17
N GLU A 20 -2.55 -3.68 -5.17
CA GLU A 20 -4.00 -3.72 -4.97
C GLU A 20 -4.41 -4.77 -3.96
N ARG A 21 -3.80 -5.94 -4.05
CA ARG A 21 -4.10 -7.01 -3.09
C ARG A 21 -3.69 -6.62 -1.69
N ALA A 22 -2.52 -6.01 -1.56
CA ALA A 22 -2.04 -5.57 -0.27
C ALA A 22 -2.95 -4.50 0.29
N PHE A 23 -3.39 -3.57 -0.54
CA PHE A 23 -4.32 -2.52 -0.12
C PHE A 23 -5.63 -3.15 0.39
N ASP A 24 -6.18 -4.07 -0.41
CA ASP A 24 -7.44 -4.72 -0.05
C ASP A 24 -7.33 -5.51 1.26
N ALA A 25 -6.17 -6.08 1.53
CA ALA A 25 -5.94 -6.84 2.75
C ALA A 25 -5.67 -5.94 3.95
N THR A 26 -5.09 -4.77 3.72
CA THR A 26 -4.68 -3.86 4.78
C THR A 26 -5.79 -2.88 5.17
N TRP A 27 -6.52 -2.40 4.17
CA TRP A 27 -7.51 -1.35 4.39
C TRP A 27 -8.57 -1.70 5.44
N PRO A 28 -9.13 -2.94 5.46
CA PRO A 28 -10.11 -3.27 6.49
C PRO A 28 -9.56 -3.17 7.91
N VAL A 29 -8.27 -3.45 8.09
CA VAL A 29 -7.64 -3.32 9.41
C VAL A 29 -7.63 -1.86 9.84
N ILE A 30 -7.23 -0.98 8.93
CA ILE A 30 -7.19 0.45 9.23
C ILE A 30 -8.58 0.98 9.49
N ARG A 31 -9.54 0.60 8.66
CA ARG A 31 -10.93 1.04 8.86
C ARG A 31 -11.49 0.62 10.20
N ALA A 32 -11.16 -0.58 10.63
CA ALA A 32 -11.66 -1.08 11.91
C ALA A 32 -11.10 -0.25 13.07
N HIS A 33 -9.85 0.17 12.97
CA HIS A 33 -9.25 1.00 14.03
C HIS A 33 -9.72 2.45 13.96
N GLU A 34 -10.21 2.89 12.79
CA GLU A 34 -10.64 4.27 12.60
C GLU A 34 -12.14 4.37 12.39
N ALA A 35 -12.90 3.51 13.07
CA ALA A 35 -14.34 3.40 12.84
C ALA A 35 -15.09 4.70 13.04
N GLY A 36 -14.56 5.58 13.89
CA GLY A 36 -15.21 6.88 14.14
C GLY A 36 -14.69 8.01 13.27
N ALA A 37 -13.78 7.73 12.33
CA ALA A 37 -13.17 8.78 11.54
C ALA A 37 -14.15 9.32 10.50
N ASN A 38 -14.01 10.62 10.19
CA ASN A 38 -14.83 11.21 9.14
C ASN A 38 -14.21 10.94 7.77
N LYS A 39 -14.89 11.42 6.71
CA LYS A 39 -14.45 11.15 5.35
C LYS A 39 -13.07 11.73 5.06
N ALA A 40 -12.78 12.91 5.58
CA ALA A 40 -11.48 13.54 5.34
C ALA A 40 -10.36 12.70 5.94
N ARG A 41 -10.56 12.20 7.14
CA ARG A 41 -9.56 11.36 7.79
C ARG A 41 -9.38 10.04 7.04
N MET A 42 -10.48 9.45 6.58
CA MET A 42 -10.41 8.21 5.84
C MET A 42 -9.68 8.40 4.51
N ALA A 43 -9.91 9.53 3.85
CA ALA A 43 -9.21 9.85 2.60
C ALA A 43 -7.70 10.00 2.85
N GLU A 44 -7.33 10.66 3.94
CA GLU A 44 -5.92 10.80 4.29
C GLU A 44 -5.26 9.47 4.51
N LEU A 45 -5.94 8.59 5.24
CA LEU A 45 -5.39 7.27 5.54
C LEU A 45 -5.26 6.43 4.28
N SER A 46 -6.25 6.52 3.39
CA SER A 46 -6.20 5.80 2.13
C SER A 46 -5.02 6.25 1.29
N MET A 47 -4.79 7.56 1.21
CA MET A 47 -3.67 8.08 0.44
C MET A 47 -2.34 7.69 1.07
N ALA A 48 -2.25 7.76 2.39
CA ALA A 48 -1.02 7.39 3.08
C ALA A 48 -0.69 5.92 2.84
N LEU A 49 -1.71 5.06 2.89
CA LEU A 49 -1.50 3.64 2.63
C LEU A 49 -1.06 3.40 1.20
N SER A 50 -1.71 4.05 0.25
CA SER A 50 -1.33 3.90 -1.16
C SER A 50 0.12 4.33 -1.39
N HIS A 51 0.49 5.48 -0.84
CA HIS A 51 1.86 5.97 -0.95
C HIS A 51 2.87 4.99 -0.37
N LYS A 52 2.54 4.44 0.78
CA LYS A 52 3.46 3.51 1.43
C LYS A 52 3.64 2.25 0.62
N LEU A 53 2.55 1.72 0.08
CA LEU A 53 2.64 0.52 -0.74
C LEU A 53 3.44 0.78 -2.02
N ILE A 54 3.22 1.92 -2.65
CA ILE A 54 3.99 2.27 -3.86
C ILE A 54 5.47 2.42 -3.51
N GLU A 55 5.76 3.08 -2.40
CA GLU A 55 7.13 3.26 -1.95
C GLU A 55 7.82 1.91 -1.77
N LEU A 56 7.15 0.99 -1.07
CA LEU A 56 7.72 -0.34 -0.81
C LEU A 56 7.91 -1.11 -2.11
N ALA A 57 6.95 -1.01 -3.02
CA ALA A 57 7.06 -1.69 -4.30
C ALA A 57 8.22 -1.15 -5.12
N SER A 58 8.46 0.15 -5.05
CA SER A 58 9.58 0.74 -5.78
C SER A 58 10.93 0.33 -5.17
N GLU A 59 10.92 -0.15 -3.94
CA GLU A 59 12.12 -0.70 -3.31
C GLU A 59 12.31 -2.18 -3.64
N GLY A 60 11.41 -2.75 -4.44
CA GLY A 60 11.52 -4.14 -4.86
C GLY A 60 10.65 -5.11 -4.11
N ILE A 61 9.84 -4.64 -3.17
CA ILE A 61 8.97 -5.51 -2.39
C ILE A 61 7.66 -5.67 -3.16
N THR A 62 7.44 -6.87 -3.69
CA THR A 62 6.29 -7.11 -4.57
C THR A 62 5.36 -8.21 -4.08
N ASP A 63 5.69 -8.86 -2.96
CA ASP A 63 4.83 -9.87 -2.38
C ASP A 63 3.71 -9.17 -1.60
N PRO A 64 2.43 -9.45 -1.91
CA PRO A 64 1.33 -8.77 -1.24
C PRO A 64 1.34 -8.92 0.28
N GLN A 65 1.75 -10.07 0.79
CA GLN A 65 1.80 -10.28 2.24
C GLN A 65 2.89 -9.44 2.89
N GLU A 66 4.05 -9.33 2.23
CA GLU A 66 5.12 -8.48 2.72
C GLU A 66 4.73 -7.02 2.68
N LEU A 67 4.09 -6.61 1.57
CA LEU A 67 3.61 -5.24 1.45
C LEU A 67 2.64 -4.90 2.58
N ARG A 68 1.71 -5.82 2.84
CA ARG A 68 0.75 -5.62 3.93
C ARG A 68 1.45 -5.50 5.27
N ARG A 69 2.36 -6.41 5.55
CA ARG A 69 3.07 -6.43 6.83
C ARG A 69 3.84 -5.13 7.04
N LEU A 70 4.60 -4.74 6.04
CA LEU A 70 5.43 -3.54 6.16
C LEU A 70 4.60 -2.28 6.19
N ALA A 71 3.49 -2.25 5.45
CA ALA A 71 2.60 -1.10 5.49
C ALA A 71 1.98 -0.95 6.87
N LEU A 72 1.58 -2.06 7.50
CA LEU A 72 1.02 -1.99 8.84
C LEU A 72 2.06 -1.55 9.87
N GLU A 73 3.32 -1.92 9.66
CA GLU A 73 4.38 -1.45 10.54
C GLU A 73 4.56 0.06 10.47
N ALA A 74 4.23 0.65 9.33
CA ALA A 74 4.30 2.09 9.17
C ALA A 74 3.17 2.81 9.92
N PHE A 75 2.18 2.05 10.39
CA PHE A 75 1.08 2.59 11.17
C PHE A 75 1.07 1.89 12.53
N PRO A 76 2.01 2.24 13.42
CA PRO A 76 2.17 1.48 14.66
C PRO A 76 0.93 1.44 15.54
N ALA A 77 0.04 2.40 15.39
CA ALA A 77 -1.21 2.40 16.15
C ALA A 77 -2.09 1.20 15.81
N TYR A 78 -1.86 0.58 14.65
CA TYR A 78 -2.69 -0.52 14.18
C TYR A 78 -2.00 -1.88 14.25
N SER A 79 -0.72 -1.90 14.52
CA SER A 79 0.04 -3.15 14.41
C SER A 79 0.13 -3.88 15.73
N GLY A 80 -0.22 -3.23 16.76
CA GLY A 80 -0.14 -3.84 18.09
C GLY A 80 -1.39 -4.44 18.52
#